data_3dc0d90a47a18d7c02aa69786d72c4b4
#
_entry.id   3dc0d90a47a18d7c02aa69786d72c4b4
#
_cell.length_a   1.000
_cell.length_b   1.000
_cell.length_c   1.000
_cell.angle_alpha   90.00
_cell.angle_beta   90.00
_cell.angle_gamma   90.00
#
_symmetry.space_group_name_H-M   'P 1'
#
loop_
_entity.id
_entity.type
_entity.pdbx_description
1 polymer ?
#
loop_
_entity_poly.entity_id
_entity_poly.type
_entity_poly.pdbx_seq_one_letter_code
_entity_poly.pdbx_strand_id
1 'polypeptide(L)'
;MNLPPLDLGQLVGQAQARPGVLVAVVLVAAGYLVAARRTPGWSPGRTAAFLGGLVVVVIATCSGIEAYGHVLEWMHMIEHLLLIMVAPILLALGSPLQLVAEALPPPAAASWRAFLERPVVSWLTSPPFAAAFYTVCVIGVHLTGLMDRAMVEQGVHVGEELAYLLSGMLLFQLVLGRRPGPWQLSGGARMVLLAVMTPVDTVVGVVLLQTGTIAGGLGAGDHTHARPDWALSAASDPAGAARSARPRA
;
A
#
# COMPACT_ATOMS: atom_id res chain seq x y z
N MET A 1 -11.91 2.72 -21.21
CA MET A 1 -11.91 4.16 -20.82
C MET A 1 -11.01 4.92 -21.76
N ASN A 2 -11.46 6.05 -22.36
CA ASN A 2 -10.58 6.89 -23.18
C ASN A 2 -9.81 7.85 -22.28
N LEU A 3 -8.76 7.36 -21.63
CA LEU A 3 -7.85 8.20 -20.85
C LEU A 3 -6.92 8.96 -21.81
N PRO A 4 -6.67 10.26 -21.58
CA PRO A 4 -5.70 11.03 -22.36
C PRO A 4 -4.27 10.50 -22.09
N PRO A 5 -3.29 10.83 -22.94
CA PRO A 5 -1.89 10.51 -22.66
C PRO A 5 -1.46 11.02 -21.31
N LEU A 6 -0.70 10.20 -20.58
CA LEU A 6 -0.28 10.50 -19.22
C LEU A 6 0.62 11.74 -19.17
N ASP A 7 0.25 12.72 -18.37
CA ASP A 7 1.09 13.83 -17.93
C ASP A 7 0.84 14.12 -16.43
N LEU A 8 1.66 14.98 -15.83
CA LEU A 8 1.53 15.29 -14.40
C LEU A 8 0.19 15.98 -14.05
N GLY A 9 -0.39 16.74 -14.98
CA GLY A 9 -1.70 17.38 -14.80
C GLY A 9 -2.82 16.33 -14.76
N GLN A 10 -2.69 15.27 -15.52
CA GLN A 10 -3.66 14.20 -15.60
C GLN A 10 -3.71 13.36 -14.32
N LEU A 11 -2.61 13.23 -13.56
CA LEU A 11 -2.62 12.55 -12.25
C LEU A 11 -3.59 13.21 -11.27
N VAL A 12 -3.79 14.52 -11.39
CA VAL A 12 -4.76 15.27 -10.60
C VAL A 12 -6.11 15.34 -11.33
N GLY A 13 -6.10 15.57 -12.66
CA GLY A 13 -7.31 15.75 -13.46
C GLY A 13 -8.17 14.49 -13.58
N GLN A 14 -7.57 13.30 -13.46
CA GLN A 14 -8.25 12.00 -13.47
C GLN A 14 -8.53 11.45 -12.07
N ALA A 15 -8.41 12.30 -11.03
CA ALA A 15 -8.72 11.89 -9.67
C ALA A 15 -10.20 11.45 -9.56
N GLN A 16 -10.41 10.28 -8.98
CA GLN A 16 -11.74 9.73 -8.76
C GLN A 16 -12.02 9.68 -7.26
N ALA A 17 -13.04 10.39 -6.81
CA ALA A 17 -13.44 10.32 -5.41
C ALA A 17 -14.03 8.94 -5.10
N ARG A 18 -13.41 8.22 -4.17
CA ARG A 18 -13.92 6.96 -3.59
C ARG A 18 -14.51 7.26 -2.20
N PRO A 19 -15.82 7.53 -2.09
CA PRO A 19 -16.41 8.05 -0.85
C PRO A 19 -16.13 7.17 0.36
N GLY A 20 -16.14 5.85 0.21
CA GLY A 20 -15.84 4.90 1.29
C GLY A 20 -14.43 5.07 1.84
N VAL A 21 -13.42 5.22 0.96
CA VAL A 21 -12.03 5.44 1.36
C VAL A 21 -11.88 6.79 2.06
N LEU A 22 -12.45 7.85 1.48
CA LEU A 22 -12.36 9.20 2.05
C LEU A 22 -13.00 9.28 3.43
N VAL A 23 -14.20 8.68 3.61
CA VAL A 23 -14.85 8.60 4.91
C VAL A 23 -14.00 7.81 5.91
N ALA A 24 -13.48 6.66 5.53
CA ALA A 24 -12.61 5.86 6.41
C ALA A 24 -11.35 6.64 6.83
N VAL A 25 -10.67 7.29 5.88
CA VAL A 25 -9.48 8.11 6.14
C VAL A 25 -9.80 9.27 7.08
N VAL A 26 -10.92 9.98 6.86
CA VAL A 26 -11.34 11.09 7.73
C VAL A 26 -11.65 10.60 9.14
N LEU A 27 -12.36 9.49 9.30
CA LEU A 27 -12.67 8.91 10.62
C LEU A 27 -11.40 8.45 11.35
N VAL A 28 -10.49 7.79 10.65
CA VAL A 28 -9.20 7.34 11.22
C VAL A 28 -8.34 8.55 11.60
N ALA A 29 -8.25 9.58 10.75
CA ALA A 29 -7.52 10.81 11.03
C ALA A 29 -8.11 11.54 12.25
N ALA A 30 -9.44 11.70 12.29
CA ALA A 30 -10.14 12.34 13.41
C ALA A 30 -9.90 11.59 14.73
N GLY A 31 -10.07 10.26 14.72
CA GLY A 31 -9.80 9.41 15.89
C GLY A 31 -8.36 9.53 16.39
N TYR A 32 -7.39 9.49 15.46
CA TYR A 32 -5.98 9.67 15.80
C TYR A 32 -5.71 11.06 16.39
N LEU A 33 -6.22 12.13 15.78
CA LEU A 33 -6.04 13.51 16.26
C LEU A 33 -6.68 13.73 17.63
N VAL A 34 -7.86 13.17 17.86
CA VAL A 34 -8.53 13.22 19.19
C VAL A 34 -7.68 12.51 20.24
N ALA A 35 -7.15 11.34 19.93
CA ALA A 35 -6.27 10.59 20.83
C ALA A 35 -4.96 11.37 21.10
N ALA A 36 -4.33 11.90 20.05
CA ALA A 36 -3.10 12.68 20.17
C ALA A 36 -3.27 13.95 21.04
N ARG A 37 -4.42 14.65 20.92
CA ARG A 37 -4.74 15.81 21.77
C ARG A 37 -4.99 15.43 23.24
N ARG A 38 -5.44 14.21 23.50
CA ARG A 38 -5.66 13.70 24.87
C ARG A 38 -4.41 13.16 25.54
N THR A 39 -3.32 13.00 24.78
CA THR A 39 -2.05 12.44 25.28
C THR A 39 -1.04 13.55 25.46
N PRO A 40 -0.78 14.03 26.69
CA PRO A 40 0.21 15.08 26.94
C PRO A 40 1.61 14.63 26.47
N GLY A 41 2.31 15.54 25.77
CA GLY A 41 3.66 15.26 25.27
C GLY A 41 3.72 14.38 24.03
N TRP A 42 2.58 14.06 23.39
CA TRP A 42 2.59 13.34 22.12
C TRP A 42 3.33 14.11 21.02
N SER A 43 4.24 13.44 20.33
CA SER A 43 5.13 14.09 19.35
C SER A 43 4.37 14.57 18.11
N PRO A 44 4.49 15.86 17.72
CA PRO A 44 3.90 16.37 16.47
C PRO A 44 4.48 15.68 15.23
N GLY A 45 5.74 15.24 15.26
CA GLY A 45 6.35 14.47 14.17
C GLY A 45 5.66 13.13 13.91
N ARG A 46 5.22 12.42 14.97
CA ARG A 46 4.42 11.19 14.82
C ARG A 46 3.05 11.49 14.21
N THR A 47 2.42 12.59 14.64
CA THR A 47 1.14 13.02 14.07
C THR A 47 1.30 13.34 12.59
N ALA A 48 2.33 14.10 12.22
CA ALA A 48 2.61 14.41 10.82
C ALA A 48 2.89 13.16 9.99
N ALA A 49 3.67 12.22 10.50
CA ALA A 49 3.93 10.95 9.82
C ALA A 49 2.64 10.16 9.59
N PHE A 50 1.78 10.03 10.62
CA PHE A 50 0.52 9.31 10.50
C PHE A 50 -0.42 9.94 9.47
N LEU A 51 -0.60 11.26 9.54
CA LEU A 51 -1.43 11.98 8.57
C LEU A 51 -0.83 11.91 7.16
N GLY A 52 0.49 11.99 7.02
CA GLY A 52 1.19 11.78 5.76
C GLY A 52 0.93 10.38 5.17
N GLY A 53 0.92 9.35 6.01
CA GLY A 53 0.55 7.99 5.58
C GLY A 53 -0.89 7.90 5.07
N LEU A 54 -1.83 8.56 5.73
CA LEU A 54 -3.23 8.63 5.26
C LEU A 54 -3.35 9.41 3.93
N VAL A 55 -2.58 10.48 3.76
CA VAL A 55 -2.50 11.20 2.48
C VAL A 55 -1.98 10.30 1.37
N VAL A 56 -0.95 9.48 1.64
CA VAL A 56 -0.43 8.51 0.66
C VAL A 56 -1.50 7.49 0.28
N VAL A 57 -2.30 6.99 1.24
CA VAL A 57 -3.43 6.10 0.92
C VAL A 57 -4.41 6.79 -0.04
N VAL A 58 -4.79 8.05 0.22
CA VAL A 58 -5.69 8.80 -0.67
C VAL A 58 -5.06 9.02 -2.05
N ILE A 59 -3.78 9.34 -2.11
CA ILE A 59 -3.07 9.50 -3.40
C ILE A 59 -3.07 8.20 -4.18
N ALA A 60 -2.76 7.07 -3.54
CA ALA A 60 -2.74 5.77 -4.20
C ALA A 60 -4.12 5.39 -4.76
N THR A 61 -5.17 5.53 -3.96
CA THR A 61 -6.50 4.97 -4.26
C THR A 61 -7.51 5.94 -4.87
N CYS A 62 -7.23 7.25 -4.87
CA CYS A 62 -8.19 8.28 -5.32
C CYS A 62 -7.61 9.25 -6.35
N SER A 63 -6.35 9.08 -6.79
CA SER A 63 -5.74 9.94 -7.81
C SER A 63 -5.75 9.31 -9.19
N GLY A 64 -5.14 9.98 -10.17
CA GLY A 64 -4.89 9.40 -11.49
C GLY A 64 -4.01 8.16 -11.46
N ILE A 65 -3.27 7.88 -10.36
CA ILE A 65 -2.49 6.65 -10.21
C ILE A 65 -3.40 5.43 -10.34
N GLU A 66 -4.50 5.40 -9.60
CA GLU A 66 -5.51 4.33 -9.69
C GLU A 66 -6.16 4.29 -11.08
N ALA A 67 -6.59 5.44 -11.62
CA ALA A 67 -7.23 5.50 -12.92
C ALA A 67 -6.34 4.98 -14.06
N TYR A 68 -5.06 5.35 -14.05
CA TYR A 68 -4.08 4.87 -15.03
C TYR A 68 -3.55 3.47 -14.71
N GLY A 69 -3.63 3.01 -13.47
CA GLY A 69 -3.26 1.67 -13.05
C GLY A 69 -4.02 0.58 -13.80
N HIS A 70 -5.29 0.83 -14.15
CA HIS A 70 -6.09 -0.08 -14.98
C HIS A 70 -5.64 -0.16 -16.47
N VAL A 71 -4.76 0.72 -16.92
CA VAL A 71 -4.31 0.82 -18.31
C VAL A 71 -2.80 0.62 -18.45
N LEU A 72 -2.04 1.10 -17.46
CA LEU A 72 -0.57 1.07 -17.43
C LEU A 72 -0.12 0.23 -16.22
N GLU A 73 0.44 -0.93 -16.50
CA GLU A 73 0.89 -1.87 -15.49
C GLU A 73 1.91 -1.25 -14.50
N TRP A 74 2.87 -0.46 -14.99
CA TRP A 74 3.84 0.20 -14.12
C TRP A 74 3.20 1.22 -13.17
N MET A 75 2.05 1.81 -13.55
CA MET A 75 1.31 2.72 -12.67
C MET A 75 0.61 1.94 -11.56
N HIS A 76 0.05 0.77 -11.88
CA HIS A 76 -0.49 -0.18 -10.91
C HIS A 76 0.58 -0.66 -9.91
N MET A 77 1.82 -0.90 -10.41
CA MET A 77 2.96 -1.20 -9.53
C MET A 77 3.30 -0.05 -8.58
N ILE A 78 3.19 1.20 -9.03
CA ILE A 78 3.40 2.37 -8.15
C ILE A 78 2.32 2.42 -7.07
N GLU A 79 1.07 2.18 -7.41
CA GLU A 79 -0.03 2.09 -6.45
C GLU A 79 0.26 1.06 -5.36
N HIS A 80 0.65 -0.16 -5.75
CA HIS A 80 1.04 -1.22 -4.82
C HIS A 80 2.19 -0.80 -3.91
N LEU A 81 3.24 -0.20 -4.46
CA LEU A 81 4.39 0.29 -3.69
C LEU A 81 3.97 1.34 -2.65
N LEU A 82 3.07 2.24 -3.02
CA LEU A 82 2.53 3.24 -2.11
C LEU A 82 1.75 2.58 -0.96
N LEU A 83 0.94 1.56 -1.25
CA LEU A 83 0.07 0.90 -0.27
C LEU A 83 0.81 -0.11 0.62
N ILE A 84 1.77 -0.87 0.08
CA ILE A 84 2.46 -1.91 0.85
C ILE A 84 3.67 -1.37 1.63
N MET A 85 4.30 -0.29 1.16
CA MET A 85 5.54 0.23 1.73
C MET A 85 5.40 1.67 2.25
N VAL A 86 5.09 2.65 1.40
CA VAL A 86 5.19 4.06 1.77
C VAL A 86 4.16 4.44 2.83
N ALA A 87 2.88 4.14 2.59
CA ALA A 87 1.81 4.41 3.55
C ALA A 87 2.03 3.67 4.89
N PRO A 88 2.29 2.34 4.91
CA PRO A 88 2.54 1.61 6.14
C PRO A 88 3.75 2.09 6.94
N ILE A 89 4.85 2.49 6.29
CA ILE A 89 6.01 3.08 6.97
C ILE A 89 5.59 4.34 7.73
N LEU A 90 4.91 5.26 7.06
CA LEU A 90 4.48 6.52 7.65
C LEU A 90 3.45 6.31 8.77
N LEU A 91 2.49 5.42 8.56
CA LEU A 91 1.49 5.06 9.56
C LEU A 91 2.13 4.40 10.79
N ALA A 92 3.11 3.49 10.59
CA ALA A 92 3.84 2.83 11.68
C ALA A 92 4.70 3.83 12.49
N LEU A 93 5.36 4.79 11.83
CA LEU A 93 6.09 5.87 12.49
C LEU A 93 5.17 6.73 13.37
N GLY A 94 3.90 6.87 13.00
CA GLY A 94 2.86 7.49 13.81
C GLY A 94 2.51 6.73 15.09
N SER A 95 2.94 5.47 15.23
CA SER A 95 2.76 4.63 16.42
C SER A 95 1.30 4.57 16.94
N PRO A 96 0.29 4.26 16.09
CA PRO A 96 -1.13 4.36 16.48
C PRO A 96 -1.51 3.42 17.62
N LEU A 97 -0.93 2.21 17.68
CA LEU A 97 -1.24 1.26 18.75
C LEU A 97 -0.77 1.74 20.13
N GLN A 98 0.37 2.44 20.17
CA GLN A 98 0.87 3.07 21.39
C GLN A 98 -0.02 4.25 21.78
N LEU A 99 -0.40 5.09 20.81
CA LEU A 99 -1.27 6.25 21.06
C LEU A 99 -2.60 5.82 21.69
N VAL A 100 -3.23 4.77 21.16
CA VAL A 100 -4.47 4.22 21.75
C VAL A 100 -4.24 3.80 23.20
N ALA A 101 -3.13 3.09 23.49
CA ALA A 101 -2.82 2.65 24.85
C ALA A 101 -2.57 3.80 25.83
N GLU A 102 -2.04 4.94 25.36
CA GLU A 102 -1.73 6.11 26.18
C GLU A 102 -2.93 7.06 26.33
N ALA A 103 -3.80 7.14 25.31
CA ALA A 103 -4.97 8.01 25.31
C ALA A 103 -6.16 7.47 26.10
N LEU A 104 -6.21 6.16 26.32
CA LEU A 104 -7.29 5.50 27.06
C LEU A 104 -7.14 5.64 28.57
N PRO A 105 -8.27 5.72 29.33
CA PRO A 105 -8.27 5.62 30.79
C PRO A 105 -7.65 4.28 31.25
N PRO A 106 -7.05 4.23 32.47
CA PRO A 106 -6.32 3.03 32.93
C PRO A 106 -7.03 1.70 32.75
N PRO A 107 -8.34 1.54 33.09
CA PRO A 107 -9.02 0.25 32.91
C PRO A 107 -9.19 -0.12 31.42
N ALA A 108 -9.46 0.84 30.55
CA ALA A 108 -9.58 0.61 29.11
C ALA A 108 -8.21 0.34 28.46
N ALA A 109 -7.16 1.03 28.92
CA ALA A 109 -5.78 0.74 28.49
C ALA A 109 -5.32 -0.66 28.87
N ALA A 110 -5.70 -1.14 30.07
CA ALA A 110 -5.44 -2.51 30.47
C ALA A 110 -6.19 -3.52 29.58
N SER A 111 -7.47 -3.28 29.30
CA SER A 111 -8.26 -4.11 28.40
C SER A 111 -7.68 -4.13 26.97
N TRP A 112 -7.19 -2.98 26.47
CA TRP A 112 -6.53 -2.87 25.19
C TRP A 112 -5.25 -3.73 25.10
N ARG A 113 -4.40 -3.66 26.13
CA ARG A 113 -3.19 -4.49 26.21
C ARG A 113 -3.54 -5.98 26.28
N ALA A 114 -4.50 -6.35 27.13
CA ALA A 114 -4.98 -7.74 27.23
C ALA A 114 -5.58 -8.24 25.89
N PHE A 115 -6.24 -7.37 25.12
CA PHE A 115 -6.70 -7.71 23.77
C PHE A 115 -5.54 -8.04 22.83
N LEU A 116 -4.48 -7.21 22.83
CA LEU A 116 -3.29 -7.44 21.99
C LEU A 116 -2.50 -8.70 22.39
N GLU A 117 -2.62 -9.13 23.64
CA GLU A 117 -1.97 -10.34 24.17
C GLU A 117 -2.81 -11.61 23.97
N ARG A 118 -4.05 -11.52 23.47
CA ARG A 118 -4.85 -12.71 23.16
C ARG A 118 -4.11 -13.62 22.18
N PRO A 119 -4.15 -14.96 22.37
CA PRO A 119 -3.35 -15.89 21.54
C PRO A 119 -3.55 -15.70 20.03
N VAL A 120 -4.79 -15.51 19.59
CA VAL A 120 -5.10 -15.28 18.17
C VAL A 120 -4.51 -13.98 17.67
N VAL A 121 -4.69 -12.86 18.41
CA VAL A 121 -4.16 -11.54 18.02
C VAL A 121 -2.64 -11.55 18.04
N SER A 122 -2.05 -12.13 19.08
CA SER A 122 -0.61 -12.30 19.20
C SER A 122 -0.04 -13.11 18.03
N TRP A 123 -0.69 -14.21 17.63
CA TRP A 123 -0.26 -15.01 16.50
C TRP A 123 -0.37 -14.23 15.18
N LEU A 124 -1.52 -13.58 14.90
CA LEU A 124 -1.73 -12.78 13.71
C LEU A 124 -0.80 -11.57 13.58
N THR A 125 -0.24 -11.11 14.71
CA THR A 125 0.71 -9.98 14.72
C THR A 125 2.15 -10.44 14.98
N SER A 126 2.42 -11.74 14.90
CA SER A 126 3.76 -12.30 15.10
C SER A 126 4.67 -12.03 13.90
N PRO A 127 6.00 -11.95 14.09
CA PRO A 127 6.93 -11.75 12.98
C PRO A 127 6.84 -12.81 11.88
N PRO A 128 6.71 -14.14 12.19
CA PRO A 128 6.55 -15.15 11.15
C PRO A 128 5.25 -14.98 10.35
N PHE A 129 4.14 -14.66 11.02
CA PHE A 129 2.87 -14.43 10.32
C PHE A 129 2.94 -13.19 9.43
N ALA A 130 3.47 -12.07 9.94
CA ALA A 130 3.61 -10.84 9.16
C ALA A 130 4.49 -11.05 7.92
N ALA A 131 5.62 -11.77 8.07
CA ALA A 131 6.50 -12.12 6.96
C ALA A 131 5.80 -13.03 5.95
N ALA A 132 5.13 -14.08 6.41
CA ALA A 132 4.41 -15.00 5.54
C ALA A 132 3.27 -14.31 4.80
N PHE A 133 2.48 -13.49 5.49
CA PHE A 133 1.36 -12.76 4.89
C PHE A 133 1.84 -11.75 3.84
N TYR A 134 2.89 -10.98 4.15
CA TYR A 134 3.53 -10.08 3.19
C TYR A 134 4.00 -10.85 1.93
N THR A 135 4.72 -11.96 2.13
CA THR A 135 5.22 -12.80 1.03
C THR A 135 4.07 -13.35 0.17
N VAL A 136 3.00 -13.84 0.81
CA VAL A 136 1.83 -14.37 0.10
C VAL A 136 1.11 -13.26 -0.69
N CYS A 137 0.98 -12.06 -0.14
CA CYS A 137 0.40 -10.92 -0.87
C CYS A 137 1.24 -10.57 -2.09
N VAL A 138 2.55 -10.40 -1.93
CA VAL A 138 3.44 -9.99 -3.03
C VAL A 138 3.52 -11.08 -4.10
N ILE A 139 3.82 -12.33 -3.72
CA ILE A 139 3.95 -13.45 -4.67
C ILE A 139 2.57 -13.82 -5.25
N GLY A 140 1.54 -13.89 -4.41
CA GLY A 140 0.21 -14.32 -4.81
C GLY A 140 -0.41 -13.44 -5.88
N VAL A 141 -0.27 -12.14 -5.75
CA VAL A 141 -0.80 -11.19 -6.74
C VAL A 141 -0.02 -11.26 -8.05
N HIS A 142 1.32 -11.20 -7.98
CA HIS A 142 2.16 -11.06 -9.18
C HIS A 142 2.42 -12.34 -9.94
N LEU A 143 2.39 -13.50 -9.27
CA LEU A 143 2.69 -14.80 -9.90
C LEU A 143 1.45 -15.68 -10.12
N THR A 144 0.26 -15.14 -9.88
CA THR A 144 -1.00 -15.83 -10.20
C THR A 144 -1.86 -14.94 -11.11
N GLY A 145 -2.94 -15.45 -11.66
CA GLY A 145 -3.90 -14.65 -12.44
C GLY A 145 -4.76 -13.70 -11.58
N LEU A 146 -4.38 -13.43 -10.33
CA LEU A 146 -5.13 -12.53 -9.45
C LEU A 146 -5.03 -11.07 -9.90
N MET A 147 -3.87 -10.65 -10.40
CA MET A 147 -3.65 -9.32 -10.95
C MET A 147 -4.56 -9.05 -12.16
N ASP A 148 -4.67 -10.02 -13.10
CA ASP A 148 -5.58 -9.89 -14.26
C ASP A 148 -7.03 -9.70 -13.81
N ARG A 149 -7.44 -10.42 -12.76
CA ARG A 149 -8.79 -10.30 -12.19
C ARG A 149 -8.99 -8.97 -11.48
N ALA A 150 -7.99 -8.47 -10.76
CA ALA A 150 -8.05 -7.18 -10.10
C ALA A 150 -8.21 -6.03 -11.10
N MET A 151 -7.60 -6.12 -12.28
CA MET A 151 -7.77 -5.11 -13.34
C MET A 151 -9.19 -5.07 -13.93
N VAL A 152 -9.99 -6.12 -13.77
CA VAL A 152 -11.34 -6.23 -14.34
C VAL A 152 -12.43 -6.17 -13.26
N GLU A 153 -12.19 -6.77 -12.10
CA GLU A 153 -13.15 -6.91 -11.02
C GLU A 153 -12.85 -5.92 -9.88
N GLN A 154 -13.64 -4.86 -9.75
CA GLN A 154 -13.48 -3.83 -8.71
C GLN A 154 -13.38 -4.41 -7.29
N GLY A 155 -14.14 -5.47 -6.98
CA GLY A 155 -14.11 -6.10 -5.66
C GLY A 155 -12.79 -6.80 -5.37
N VAL A 156 -12.17 -7.41 -6.38
CA VAL A 156 -10.86 -8.05 -6.28
C VAL A 156 -9.77 -6.98 -6.10
N HIS A 157 -9.83 -5.89 -6.86
CA HIS A 157 -8.91 -4.77 -6.74
C HIS A 157 -8.92 -4.14 -5.34
N VAL A 158 -10.12 -3.84 -4.79
CA VAL A 158 -10.25 -3.34 -3.41
C VAL A 158 -9.69 -4.35 -2.39
N GLY A 159 -9.94 -5.64 -2.60
CA GLY A 159 -9.39 -6.71 -1.75
C GLY A 159 -7.87 -6.73 -1.78
N GLU A 160 -7.28 -6.52 -2.93
CA GLU A 160 -5.84 -6.42 -3.16
C GLU A 160 -5.23 -5.20 -2.47
N GLU A 161 -5.78 -4.00 -2.68
CA GLU A 161 -5.37 -2.76 -2.00
C GLU A 161 -5.34 -2.94 -0.47
N LEU A 162 -6.42 -3.52 0.10
CA LEU A 162 -6.50 -3.79 1.52
C LEU A 162 -5.47 -4.81 1.99
N ALA A 163 -5.25 -5.88 1.22
CA ALA A 163 -4.25 -6.90 1.55
C ALA A 163 -2.84 -6.31 1.58
N TYR A 164 -2.49 -5.47 0.61
CA TYR A 164 -1.21 -4.77 0.57
C TYR A 164 -1.05 -3.83 1.77
N LEU A 165 -2.03 -2.97 2.02
CA LEU A 165 -1.96 -2.04 3.15
C LEU A 165 -1.85 -2.78 4.49
N LEU A 166 -2.63 -3.84 4.70
CA LEU A 166 -2.60 -4.62 5.93
C LEU A 166 -1.29 -5.40 6.09
N SER A 167 -0.77 -6.01 5.04
CA SER A 167 0.49 -6.76 5.09
C SER A 167 1.67 -5.84 5.40
N GLY A 168 1.75 -4.69 4.74
CA GLY A 168 2.73 -3.65 5.05
C GLY A 168 2.59 -3.12 6.48
N MET A 169 1.36 -2.84 6.94
CA MET A 169 1.10 -2.39 8.32
C MET A 169 1.57 -3.41 9.36
N LEU A 170 1.30 -4.71 9.16
CA LEU A 170 1.76 -5.75 10.07
C LEU A 170 3.30 -5.81 10.12
N LEU A 171 3.95 -5.76 8.97
CA LEU A 171 5.42 -5.81 8.88
C LEU A 171 6.07 -4.56 9.49
N PHE A 172 5.67 -3.36 9.06
CA PHE A 172 6.32 -2.12 9.49
C PHE A 172 5.97 -1.71 10.91
N GLN A 173 4.83 -2.16 11.47
CA GLN A 173 4.56 -2.02 12.90
C GLN A 173 5.54 -2.83 13.77
N LEU A 174 6.02 -3.96 13.30
CA LEU A 174 7.05 -4.75 14.00
C LEU A 174 8.43 -4.10 13.92
N VAL A 175 8.75 -3.49 12.78
CA VAL A 175 10.07 -2.94 12.50
C VAL A 175 10.23 -1.53 13.08
N LEU A 176 9.26 -0.65 12.84
CA LEU A 176 9.34 0.80 13.13
C LEU A 176 8.40 1.22 14.26
N GLY A 177 7.28 0.53 14.42
CA GLY A 177 6.25 0.91 15.37
C GLY A 177 6.69 0.73 16.82
N ARG A 178 6.23 1.64 17.66
CA ARG A 178 6.20 1.43 19.11
C ARG A 178 4.85 0.83 19.45
N ARG A 179 4.85 -0.40 19.92
CA ARG A 179 3.60 -1.11 20.18
C ARG A 179 3.58 -1.70 21.58
N PRO A 180 2.45 -1.57 22.29
CA PRO A 180 2.17 -2.44 23.41
C PRO A 180 1.91 -3.85 22.87
N GLY A 181 2.36 -4.87 23.59
CA GLY A 181 2.11 -6.27 23.22
C GLY A 181 3.37 -7.14 23.24
N PRO A 182 3.22 -8.45 22.96
CA PRO A 182 4.25 -9.44 23.23
C PRO A 182 5.48 -9.35 22.29
N TRP A 183 5.31 -8.81 21.08
CA TRP A 183 6.36 -8.81 20.08
C TRP A 183 7.18 -7.52 20.10
N GLN A 184 8.15 -7.47 21.00
CA GLN A 184 9.15 -6.40 21.12
C GLN A 184 10.46 -6.87 20.49
N LEU A 185 10.66 -6.58 19.20
CA LEU A 185 11.87 -7.00 18.50
C LEU A 185 13.08 -6.15 18.90
N SER A 186 14.22 -6.82 19.17
CA SER A 186 15.50 -6.14 19.29
C SER A 186 15.92 -5.49 17.97
N GLY A 187 16.84 -4.51 17.99
CA GLY A 187 17.36 -3.88 16.78
C GLY A 187 17.88 -4.89 15.75
N GLY A 188 18.65 -5.89 16.21
CA GLY A 188 19.13 -6.97 15.35
C GLY A 188 18.02 -7.80 14.72
N ALA A 189 16.98 -8.17 15.49
CA ALA A 189 15.85 -8.92 14.97
C ALA A 189 15.06 -8.13 13.91
N ARG A 190 14.92 -6.81 14.07
CA ARG A 190 14.31 -5.93 13.05
C ARG A 190 15.11 -5.90 11.76
N MET A 191 16.43 -5.81 11.87
CA MET A 191 17.34 -5.85 10.71
C MET A 191 17.27 -7.19 9.98
N VAL A 192 17.25 -8.30 10.73
CA VAL A 192 17.08 -9.65 10.14
C VAL A 192 15.73 -9.76 9.44
N LEU A 193 14.64 -9.28 10.04
CA LEU A 193 13.33 -9.33 9.42
C LEU A 193 13.30 -8.55 8.09
N LEU A 194 13.87 -7.35 8.06
CA LEU A 194 13.98 -6.57 6.81
C LEU A 194 14.85 -7.26 5.77
N ALA A 195 16.01 -7.80 6.18
CA ALA A 195 16.91 -8.51 5.27
C ALA A 195 16.27 -9.76 4.66
N VAL A 196 15.41 -10.46 5.42
CA VAL A 196 14.67 -11.63 4.92
C VAL A 196 13.55 -11.21 3.96
N MET A 197 12.94 -10.05 4.15
CA MET A 197 11.85 -9.56 3.29
C MET A 197 12.35 -8.92 1.98
N THR A 198 13.52 -8.29 1.96
CA THR A 198 14.09 -7.67 0.76
C THR A 198 14.17 -8.59 -0.47
N PRO A 199 14.59 -9.88 -0.36
CA PRO A 199 14.60 -10.79 -1.51
C PRO A 199 13.23 -11.06 -2.12
N VAL A 200 12.15 -10.98 -1.34
CA VAL A 200 10.79 -11.24 -1.84
C VAL A 200 10.43 -10.24 -2.94
N ASP A 201 10.61 -8.95 -2.66
CA ASP A 201 10.32 -7.88 -3.64
C ASP A 201 11.30 -7.95 -4.82
N THR A 202 12.58 -8.25 -4.54
CA THR A 202 13.61 -8.36 -5.57
C THR A 202 13.33 -9.50 -6.54
N VAL A 203 12.96 -10.69 -6.04
CA VAL A 203 12.64 -11.87 -6.87
C VAL A 203 11.45 -11.56 -7.77
N VAL A 204 10.38 -10.99 -7.22
CA VAL A 204 9.21 -10.61 -8.02
C VAL A 204 9.61 -9.59 -9.09
N GLY A 205 10.34 -8.53 -8.73
CA GLY A 205 10.81 -7.53 -9.69
C GLY A 205 11.69 -8.13 -10.81
N VAL A 206 12.60 -9.04 -10.49
CA VAL A 206 13.44 -9.72 -11.49
C VAL A 206 12.61 -10.64 -12.39
N VAL A 207 11.66 -11.39 -11.85
CA VAL A 207 10.76 -12.24 -12.64
C VAL A 207 9.97 -11.38 -13.61
N LEU A 208 9.41 -10.28 -13.17
CA LEU A 208 8.65 -9.35 -14.01
C LEU A 208 9.51 -8.75 -15.14
N LEU A 209 10.76 -8.39 -14.86
CA LEU A 209 11.69 -7.89 -15.86
C LEU A 209 12.10 -8.94 -16.90
N GLN A 210 12.23 -10.22 -16.50
CA GLN A 210 12.67 -11.29 -17.38
C GLN A 210 11.56 -11.85 -18.25
N THR A 211 10.32 -11.84 -17.78
CA THR A 211 9.21 -12.41 -18.55
C THR A 211 8.87 -11.58 -19.78
N GLY A 212 9.36 -10.32 -19.88
CA GLY A 212 9.13 -9.45 -21.05
C GLY A 212 7.66 -9.35 -21.48
N THR A 213 6.91 -10.24 -20.93
CA THR A 213 5.48 -10.37 -20.91
C THR A 213 5.06 -9.90 -19.55
N ILE A 214 4.33 -8.92 -19.54
CA ILE A 214 3.41 -8.51 -18.54
C ILE A 214 3.11 -9.68 -17.60
N ALA A 215 3.49 -9.55 -16.36
CA ALA A 215 3.06 -10.49 -15.34
C ALA A 215 1.55 -10.36 -15.20
N GLY A 216 0.86 -11.31 -15.67
CA GLY A 216 -0.57 -11.32 -15.89
C GLY A 216 -0.88 -12.17 -17.10
N GLY A 217 0.11 -12.33 -17.96
CA GLY A 217 -0.06 -13.06 -19.21
C GLY A 217 0.37 -14.51 -19.17
N LEU A 218 -0.03 -15.31 -18.21
CA LEU A 218 -0.18 -16.75 -18.47
C LEU A 218 -1.44 -17.05 -19.29
N GLY A 219 -2.14 -16.02 -19.68
CA GLY A 219 -3.20 -16.02 -20.66
C GLY A 219 -3.12 -14.74 -21.46
N ALA A 220 -2.40 -14.75 -22.58
CA ALA A 220 -2.49 -13.72 -23.61
C ALA A 220 -3.90 -13.72 -24.23
N GLY A 221 -4.92 -13.55 -23.40
CA GLY A 221 -6.31 -13.41 -23.78
C GLY A 221 -6.65 -11.95 -23.83
N ASP A 222 -6.62 -11.40 -25.02
CA ASP A 222 -7.51 -10.35 -25.55
C ASP A 222 -7.76 -9.06 -24.73
N HIS A 223 -6.91 -8.72 -23.76
CA HIS A 223 -7.02 -7.45 -23.02
C HIS A 223 -6.46 -6.23 -23.77
N THR A 224 -5.91 -6.45 -24.98
CA THR A 224 -5.42 -5.40 -25.87
C THR A 224 -6.53 -4.47 -26.37
N HIS A 225 -7.79 -4.92 -26.36
CA HIS A 225 -8.93 -4.13 -26.85
C HIS A 225 -9.39 -3.01 -25.91
N ALA A 226 -8.95 -3.01 -24.64
CA ALA A 226 -9.33 -1.95 -23.69
C ALA A 226 -8.27 -0.86 -23.53
N ARG A 227 -7.07 -1.04 -24.09
CA ARG A 227 -5.98 -0.07 -23.98
C ARG A 227 -6.04 0.96 -25.08
N PRO A 228 -5.90 2.26 -24.77
CA PRO A 228 -5.75 3.30 -25.79
C PRO A 228 -4.49 3.07 -26.65
N ASP A 229 -4.54 3.43 -27.93
CA ASP A 229 -3.42 3.24 -28.87
C ASP A 229 -2.10 3.85 -28.40
N TRP A 230 -2.15 4.99 -27.68
CA TRP A 230 -0.97 5.63 -27.11
C TRP A 230 -0.31 4.77 -26.00
N ALA A 231 -1.07 3.96 -25.27
CA ALA A 231 -0.53 3.08 -24.21
C ALA A 231 0.17 1.85 -24.81
N LEU A 232 -0.31 1.36 -25.95
CA LEU A 232 0.34 0.28 -26.70
C LEU A 232 1.66 0.75 -27.33
N SER A 233 1.70 1.97 -27.87
CA SER A 233 2.92 2.55 -28.44
C SER A 233 3.98 2.86 -27.37
N ALA A 234 3.58 3.24 -26.16
CA ALA A 234 4.50 3.50 -25.05
C ALA A 234 5.16 2.22 -24.53
N ALA A 235 4.49 1.08 -24.63
CA ALA A 235 5.05 -0.22 -24.25
C ALA A 235 6.08 -0.73 -25.27
N SER A 236 5.91 -0.38 -26.56
CA SER A 236 6.78 -0.82 -27.65
C SER A 236 7.98 0.11 -27.92
N ASP A 237 7.87 1.41 -27.61
CA ASP A 237 8.95 2.39 -27.77
C ASP A 237 8.85 3.53 -26.73
N PRO A 238 9.45 3.36 -25.54
CA PRO A 238 9.44 4.39 -24.51
C PRO A 238 10.17 5.69 -24.95
N ALA A 239 11.10 5.62 -25.90
CA ALA A 239 11.79 6.78 -26.44
C ALA A 239 10.95 7.51 -27.51
N GLY A 240 10.06 6.81 -28.19
CA GLY A 240 9.11 7.36 -29.16
C GLY A 240 7.96 8.12 -28.48
N ALA A 241 7.46 7.62 -27.36
CA ALA A 241 6.41 8.26 -26.59
C ALA A 241 6.82 9.66 -26.06
N ALA A 242 8.08 9.81 -25.65
CA ALA A 242 8.63 11.10 -25.21
C ALA A 242 8.76 12.12 -26.37
N ARG A 243 8.84 11.66 -27.62
CA ARG A 243 8.93 12.51 -28.81
C ARG A 243 7.56 12.98 -29.30
N SER A 244 6.53 12.18 -29.17
CA SER A 244 5.16 12.52 -29.58
C SER A 244 4.48 13.52 -28.62
N ALA A 245 4.97 13.64 -27.39
CA ALA A 245 4.47 14.57 -26.38
C ALA A 245 4.99 16.02 -26.54
N ARG A 246 5.85 16.31 -27.53
CA ARG A 246 6.28 17.71 -27.78
C ARG A 246 5.18 18.47 -28.53
N PRO A 247 4.68 19.60 -27.99
CA PRO A 247 3.74 20.44 -28.73
C PRO A 247 4.37 20.85 -30.05
N ARG A 248 3.64 20.68 -31.15
CA ARG A 248 4.02 21.24 -32.46
C ARG A 248 3.95 22.76 -32.33
N ALA A 249 5.09 23.40 -32.48
CA ALA A 249 5.22 24.85 -32.51
C ALA A 249 4.52 25.46 -33.72
#